data_f7ce7bc503fa52a44f7e6b00fbf8a94b
#
_entry.id   f7ce7bc503fa52a44f7e6b00fbf8a94b
#
_cell.length_a   1.000
_cell.length_b   1.000
_cell.length_c   1.000
_cell.angle_alpha   90.00
_cell.angle_beta   90.00
_cell.angle_gamma   90.00
#
_symmetry.space_group_name_H-M   'P 1'
#
loop_
_entity.id
_entity.type
_entity.pdbx_description
1 polymer ?
#
loop_
_entity_poly.entity_id
_entity_poly.type
_entity_poly.pdbx_seq_one_letter_code
_entity_poly.pdbx_strand_id
1 'polypeptide(L)'
;MEKKKGVIAILTGGGDVPGLNPAIRAVTFRALREGYRVIGIRRGWGGLVDIIREKGADNSNNYMELTEEIVNRAGRTGGTFLHTSRTNPSKMKKNDVPDHLKDKFKEERNDLTPEVLKNLDFLGVDFMVPIGGDDTLSYGVRLYQEGVKTVAIPKTMDNDVPGTDYCIGFSTCVTRTIELTNKMRTIAGSHERFLVLEVFGRYAGFTAMLPTMAGAANRCVIPEFKFSVEHLTELLSKDRMANPSRYSVVLISEGATFEDGERIFEGSATDAYGHAKLGGIGDMVAAKIKEVSPKFNNGKTVECVDQKLGYMVRGGDPDAIDSIVPMAFGNLALDLVLKGVHGRLVVLKNGRYDNMPLDVVTATKKLVNVKEFYDTDRYRPIYENFEMKPLFLMTSEG
;
A
#
# COMPACT_ATOMS: atom_id res chain seq x y z
N MET A 1 -10.42 20.73 -35.58
CA MET A 1 -9.97 19.94 -34.41
C MET A 1 -8.65 20.54 -33.94
N GLU A 2 -8.60 21.09 -32.73
CA GLU A 2 -7.33 21.56 -32.15
C GLU A 2 -6.34 20.40 -32.06
N LYS A 3 -5.10 20.65 -32.42
CA LYS A 3 -4.03 19.65 -32.40
C LYS A 3 -3.77 19.28 -30.94
N LYS A 4 -4.04 18.02 -30.55
CA LYS A 4 -3.78 17.56 -29.18
C LYS A 4 -2.29 17.70 -28.87
N LYS A 5 -1.95 18.13 -27.66
CA LYS A 5 -0.56 18.37 -27.20
C LYS A 5 0.27 17.08 -27.07
N GLY A 6 -0.38 15.93 -26.95
CA GLY A 6 0.24 14.63 -26.76
C GLY A 6 -0.66 13.64 -26.05
N VAL A 7 -0.12 12.48 -25.66
CA VAL A 7 -0.82 11.40 -24.96
C VAL A 7 -0.21 11.16 -23.58
N ILE A 8 -1.05 11.17 -22.56
CA ILE A 8 -0.69 10.78 -21.18
C ILE A 8 -1.32 9.43 -20.90
N ALA A 9 -0.53 8.44 -20.51
CA ALA A 9 -1.00 7.15 -20.06
C ALA A 9 -0.97 7.04 -18.54
N ILE A 10 -2.06 6.55 -17.95
CA ILE A 10 -2.20 6.33 -16.50
C ILE A 10 -2.42 4.84 -16.26
N LEU A 11 -1.80 4.29 -15.24
CA LEU A 11 -2.09 2.95 -14.74
C LEU A 11 -2.08 2.89 -13.22
N THR A 12 -2.73 1.86 -12.68
CA THR A 12 -2.66 1.49 -11.27
C THR A 12 -2.09 0.08 -11.14
N GLY A 13 -1.10 -0.10 -10.27
CA GLY A 13 -0.43 -1.40 -10.08
C GLY A 13 -0.33 -1.83 -8.62
N GLY A 14 -0.16 -3.15 -8.43
CA GLY A 14 -0.12 -3.77 -7.11
C GLY A 14 -1.51 -3.95 -6.48
N GLY A 15 -1.59 -4.03 -5.16
CA GLY A 15 -2.87 -4.09 -4.46
C GLY A 15 -3.69 -2.80 -4.64
N ASP A 16 -5.01 -2.94 -4.80
CA ASP A 16 -5.91 -1.79 -4.83
C ASP A 16 -6.08 -1.18 -3.44
N VAL A 17 -6.38 0.09 -3.39
CA VAL A 17 -6.72 0.84 -2.16
C VAL A 17 -7.75 1.93 -2.46
N PRO A 18 -8.49 2.42 -1.47
CA PRO A 18 -9.28 3.64 -1.60
C PRO A 18 -8.37 4.85 -1.91
N GLY A 19 -8.78 5.70 -2.84
CA GLY A 19 -8.00 6.87 -3.27
C GLY A 19 -7.38 6.77 -4.67
N LEU A 20 -7.31 5.57 -5.27
CA LEU A 20 -6.81 5.39 -6.65
C LEU A 20 -7.70 6.12 -7.67
N ASN A 21 -9.01 5.93 -7.59
CA ASN A 21 -9.95 6.58 -8.52
C ASN A 21 -9.94 8.12 -8.42
N PRO A 22 -9.89 8.74 -7.23
CA PRO A 22 -9.64 10.17 -7.09
C PRO A 22 -8.35 10.66 -7.77
N ALA A 23 -7.25 9.91 -7.67
CA ALA A 23 -5.99 10.25 -8.32
C ALA A 23 -6.11 10.19 -9.86
N ILE A 24 -6.66 9.08 -10.39
CA ILE A 24 -6.91 8.93 -11.85
C ILE A 24 -7.78 10.07 -12.35
N ARG A 25 -8.85 10.40 -11.61
CA ARG A 25 -9.75 11.51 -11.95
C ARG A 25 -9.00 12.83 -12.02
N ALA A 26 -8.19 13.16 -11.02
CA ALA A 26 -7.45 14.42 -10.97
C ALA A 26 -6.48 14.58 -12.14
N VAL A 27 -5.67 13.56 -12.42
CA VAL A 27 -4.76 13.54 -13.58
C VAL A 27 -5.55 13.72 -14.88
N THR A 28 -6.63 12.95 -15.06
CA THR A 28 -7.42 12.98 -16.30
C THR A 28 -8.05 14.35 -16.54
N PHE A 29 -8.76 14.90 -15.55
CA PHE A 29 -9.41 16.21 -15.70
C PHE A 29 -8.41 17.32 -16.07
N ARG A 30 -7.31 17.39 -15.35
CA ARG A 30 -6.31 18.41 -15.60
C ARG A 30 -5.68 18.21 -17.00
N ALA A 31 -5.31 16.99 -17.37
CA ALA A 31 -4.69 16.68 -18.66
C ALA A 31 -5.63 17.02 -19.85
N LEU A 32 -6.92 16.65 -19.77
CA LEU A 32 -7.91 16.99 -20.80
C LEU A 32 -8.06 18.50 -20.98
N ARG A 33 -8.12 19.26 -19.89
CA ARG A 33 -8.22 20.74 -19.93
C ARG A 33 -7.01 21.40 -20.54
N GLU A 34 -5.83 20.80 -20.38
CA GLU A 34 -4.58 21.26 -20.98
C GLU A 34 -4.39 20.80 -22.44
N GLY A 35 -5.37 20.08 -22.99
CA GLY A 35 -5.39 19.64 -24.40
C GLY A 35 -4.64 18.33 -24.69
N TYR A 36 -4.35 17.51 -23.67
CA TYR A 36 -3.81 16.17 -23.84
C TYR A 36 -4.91 15.16 -24.13
N ARG A 37 -4.56 14.09 -24.87
CA ARG A 37 -5.31 12.86 -24.89
C ARG A 37 -4.91 12.04 -23.68
N VAL A 38 -5.85 11.37 -22.99
CA VAL A 38 -5.57 10.56 -21.82
C VAL A 38 -6.04 9.14 -22.03
N ILE A 39 -5.16 8.17 -21.81
CA ILE A 39 -5.49 6.75 -21.84
C ILE A 39 -5.23 6.10 -20.49
N GLY A 40 -6.16 5.27 -20.07
CA GLY A 40 -6.02 4.41 -18.89
C GLY A 40 -5.57 3.02 -19.32
N ILE A 41 -4.40 2.61 -18.92
CA ILE A 41 -3.92 1.23 -19.11
C ILE A 41 -4.62 0.35 -18.08
N ARG A 42 -5.30 -0.67 -18.54
CA ARG A 42 -6.05 -1.60 -17.68
C ARG A 42 -5.14 -2.68 -17.12
N ARG A 43 -5.45 -3.18 -15.93
CA ARG A 43 -4.68 -4.24 -15.26
C ARG A 43 -3.20 -3.91 -15.09
N GLY A 44 -2.89 -2.63 -14.79
CA GLY A 44 -1.52 -2.17 -14.52
C GLY A 44 -0.55 -2.46 -15.67
N TRP A 45 0.67 -2.85 -15.33
CA TRP A 45 1.68 -3.19 -16.35
C TRP A 45 1.29 -4.37 -17.23
N GLY A 46 0.42 -5.28 -16.76
CA GLY A 46 -0.08 -6.42 -17.55
C GLY A 46 -0.82 -5.97 -18.80
N GLY A 47 -1.72 -5.01 -18.69
CA GLY A 47 -2.43 -4.48 -19.85
C GLY A 47 -1.50 -3.85 -20.89
N LEU A 48 -0.41 -3.21 -20.44
CA LEU A 48 0.58 -2.64 -21.34
C LEU A 48 1.41 -3.70 -22.05
N VAL A 49 1.69 -4.83 -21.40
CA VAL A 49 2.37 -5.98 -22.02
C VAL A 49 1.48 -6.66 -23.07
N ASP A 50 0.18 -6.78 -22.78
CA ASP A 50 -0.79 -7.51 -23.60
C ASP A 50 -1.24 -6.76 -24.87
N ILE A 51 -0.71 -5.56 -25.16
CA ILE A 51 -1.07 -4.79 -26.35
C ILE A 51 -0.72 -5.56 -27.64
N ILE A 52 -1.71 -5.69 -28.50
CA ILE A 52 -1.57 -6.27 -29.84
C ILE A 52 -1.43 -5.13 -30.85
N ARG A 53 -0.26 -5.02 -31.49
CA ARG A 53 0.07 -3.92 -32.45
C ARG A 53 -0.43 -4.13 -33.88
N GLU A 54 -1.31 -5.09 -34.07
CA GLU A 54 -1.91 -5.31 -35.40
C GLU A 54 -3.02 -4.27 -35.64
N LYS A 55 -3.12 -3.83 -36.90
CA LYS A 55 -4.16 -2.85 -37.29
C LYS A 55 -5.54 -3.49 -37.16
N GLY A 56 -6.40 -2.88 -36.35
CA GLY A 56 -7.75 -3.36 -36.08
C GLY A 56 -7.86 -4.41 -34.95
N ALA A 57 -6.77 -4.75 -34.29
CA ALA A 57 -6.84 -5.62 -33.12
C ALA A 57 -7.65 -4.98 -31.99
N ASP A 58 -8.46 -5.78 -31.30
CA ASP A 58 -9.21 -5.34 -30.13
C ASP A 58 -8.29 -5.28 -28.90
N ASN A 59 -7.98 -4.08 -28.47
CA ASN A 59 -7.23 -3.81 -27.26
C ASN A 59 -8.10 -3.22 -26.11
N SER A 60 -9.41 -3.31 -26.19
CA SER A 60 -10.35 -2.75 -25.20
C SER A 60 -10.14 -3.32 -23.79
N ASN A 61 -9.61 -4.54 -23.67
CA ASN A 61 -9.23 -5.16 -22.42
C ASN A 61 -7.88 -4.64 -21.86
N ASN A 62 -7.08 -3.96 -22.66
CA ASN A 62 -5.72 -3.55 -22.35
C ASN A 62 -5.61 -2.06 -22.03
N TYR A 63 -6.38 -1.22 -22.72
CA TYR A 63 -6.48 0.20 -22.42
C TYR A 63 -7.85 0.77 -22.80
N MET A 64 -8.13 1.96 -22.30
CA MET A 64 -9.34 2.72 -22.65
C MET A 64 -9.04 4.22 -22.72
N GLU A 65 -9.79 4.94 -23.56
CA GLU A 65 -9.79 6.40 -23.54
C GLU A 65 -10.44 6.90 -22.25
N LEU A 66 -9.79 7.85 -21.59
CA LEU A 66 -10.35 8.48 -20.41
C LEU A 66 -11.01 9.81 -20.79
N THR A 67 -12.28 9.93 -20.45
CA THR A 67 -13.09 11.14 -20.63
C THR A 67 -13.55 11.69 -19.28
N GLU A 68 -13.97 12.95 -19.23
CA GLU A 68 -14.53 13.54 -18.01
C GLU A 68 -15.73 12.74 -17.49
N GLU A 69 -16.58 12.23 -18.37
CA GLU A 69 -17.73 11.42 -17.99
C GLU A 69 -17.33 10.13 -17.27
N ILE A 70 -16.38 9.37 -17.83
CA ILE A 70 -15.89 8.11 -17.25
C ILE A 70 -15.32 8.35 -15.85
N VAL A 71 -14.42 9.30 -15.72
CA VAL A 71 -13.74 9.54 -14.44
C VAL A 71 -14.61 10.20 -13.39
N ASN A 72 -15.67 10.92 -13.79
CA ASN A 72 -16.65 11.44 -12.85
C ASN A 72 -17.47 10.36 -12.16
N ARG A 73 -17.86 9.31 -12.90
CA ARG A 73 -18.62 8.19 -12.32
C ARG A 73 -17.81 7.45 -11.25
N ALA A 74 -16.52 7.25 -11.49
CA ALA A 74 -15.65 6.48 -10.60
C ALA A 74 -14.93 7.31 -9.53
N GLY A 75 -14.91 8.63 -9.66
CA GLY A 75 -13.99 9.52 -8.94
C GLY A 75 -14.13 9.57 -7.42
N ARG A 76 -15.13 8.91 -6.83
CA ARG A 76 -15.31 8.81 -5.36
C ARG A 76 -15.41 7.38 -4.86
N THR A 77 -15.34 6.40 -5.74
CA THR A 77 -15.46 4.99 -5.36
C THR A 77 -14.11 4.41 -4.96
N GLY A 78 -14.13 3.40 -4.11
CA GLY A 78 -12.95 2.62 -3.77
C GLY A 78 -12.46 1.73 -4.91
N GLY A 79 -11.35 1.04 -4.68
CA GLY A 79 -10.71 0.23 -5.70
C GLY A 79 -10.14 1.04 -6.85
N THR A 80 -10.04 0.43 -8.03
CA THR A 80 -9.61 1.06 -9.28
C THR A 80 -10.43 0.56 -10.47
N PHE A 81 -11.07 1.49 -11.20
CA PHE A 81 -11.83 1.11 -12.40
C PHE A 81 -10.94 0.74 -13.60
N LEU A 82 -9.65 1.07 -13.55
CA LEU A 82 -8.66 0.59 -14.52
C LEU A 82 -8.24 -0.85 -14.26
N HIS A 83 -8.70 -1.46 -13.17
CA HIS A 83 -8.19 -2.73 -12.65
C HIS A 83 -6.70 -2.67 -12.33
N THR A 84 -6.18 -3.70 -11.70
CA THR A 84 -4.78 -3.76 -11.30
C THR A 84 -4.19 -5.14 -11.50
N SER A 85 -2.87 -5.24 -11.56
CA SER A 85 -2.15 -6.51 -11.53
C SER A 85 -0.84 -6.37 -10.76
N ARG A 86 -0.26 -7.53 -10.45
CA ARG A 86 1.10 -7.64 -9.89
C ARG A 86 2.09 -8.09 -10.96
N THR A 87 1.89 -7.66 -12.20
CA THR A 87 2.77 -7.97 -13.32
C THR A 87 4.05 -7.16 -13.24
N ASN A 88 5.19 -7.82 -13.34
CA ASN A 88 6.49 -7.17 -13.54
C ASN A 88 7.03 -7.54 -14.93
N PRO A 89 6.96 -6.64 -15.92
CA PRO A 89 7.37 -6.94 -17.27
C PRO A 89 8.86 -7.30 -17.42
N SER A 90 9.73 -6.84 -16.50
CA SER A 90 11.17 -7.18 -16.56
C SER A 90 11.50 -8.58 -16.01
N LYS A 91 10.53 -9.26 -15.38
CA LYS A 91 10.74 -10.58 -14.73
C LYS A 91 9.53 -11.50 -14.94
N MET A 92 8.91 -11.45 -16.11
CA MET A 92 7.69 -12.20 -16.40
C MET A 92 7.96 -13.70 -16.48
N LYS A 93 7.16 -14.49 -15.77
CA LYS A 93 7.25 -15.96 -15.81
C LYS A 93 6.78 -16.45 -17.18
N LYS A 94 7.34 -17.56 -17.65
CA LYS A 94 7.00 -18.18 -18.95
C LYS A 94 5.50 -18.37 -19.16
N ASN A 95 4.80 -18.81 -18.13
CA ASN A 95 3.35 -19.08 -18.20
C ASN A 95 2.51 -17.79 -18.25
N ASP A 96 3.06 -16.66 -17.83
CA ASP A 96 2.39 -15.37 -17.83
C ASP A 96 2.65 -14.54 -19.08
N VAL A 97 3.54 -15.02 -19.97
CA VAL A 97 3.84 -14.37 -21.26
C VAL A 97 2.59 -14.44 -22.15
N PRO A 98 2.13 -13.30 -22.74
CA PRO A 98 1.00 -13.28 -23.65
C PRO A 98 1.17 -14.24 -24.83
N ASP A 99 0.08 -14.85 -25.30
CA ASP A 99 0.12 -15.87 -26.36
C ASP A 99 0.83 -15.41 -27.64
N HIS A 100 0.59 -14.17 -28.06
CA HIS A 100 1.21 -13.58 -29.24
C HIS A 100 2.73 -13.31 -29.09
N LEU A 101 3.29 -13.46 -27.87
CA LEU A 101 4.70 -13.27 -27.57
C LEU A 101 5.42 -14.57 -27.19
N LYS A 102 4.71 -15.66 -26.92
CA LYS A 102 5.28 -16.93 -26.43
C LYS A 102 6.39 -17.51 -27.32
N ASP A 103 6.32 -17.29 -28.62
CA ASP A 103 7.37 -17.77 -29.54
C ASP A 103 8.71 -17.05 -29.36
N LYS A 104 8.67 -15.81 -28.87
CA LYS A 104 9.86 -14.98 -28.64
C LYS A 104 10.46 -15.13 -27.25
N PHE A 105 9.62 -15.41 -26.25
CA PHE A 105 10.00 -15.40 -24.84
C PHE A 105 9.74 -16.78 -24.23
N LYS A 106 10.76 -17.65 -24.26
CA LYS A 106 10.66 -19.08 -23.91
C LYS A 106 11.34 -19.44 -22.59
N GLU A 107 12.07 -18.49 -22.01
CA GLU A 107 12.80 -18.70 -20.76
C GLU A 107 11.85 -18.77 -19.54
N GLU A 108 12.30 -19.35 -18.45
CA GLU A 108 11.53 -19.44 -17.21
C GLU A 108 11.16 -18.04 -16.68
N ARG A 109 12.07 -17.07 -16.87
CA ARG A 109 11.83 -15.64 -16.60
C ARG A 109 12.29 -14.80 -17.78
N ASN A 110 11.44 -13.90 -18.24
CA ASN A 110 11.63 -13.11 -19.44
C ASN A 110 11.56 -11.61 -19.15
N ASP A 111 12.41 -10.81 -19.81
CA ASP A 111 12.30 -9.34 -19.80
C ASP A 111 11.54 -8.88 -21.06
N LEU A 112 10.29 -8.48 -20.87
CA LEU A 112 9.41 -7.96 -21.91
C LEU A 112 9.49 -6.44 -22.06
N THR A 113 10.42 -5.77 -21.40
CA THR A 113 10.60 -4.30 -21.47
C THR A 113 10.73 -3.83 -22.93
N PRO A 114 11.48 -4.51 -23.84
CA PRO A 114 11.52 -4.10 -25.25
C PRO A 114 10.16 -4.10 -25.96
N GLU A 115 9.26 -5.02 -25.61
CA GLU A 115 7.90 -5.03 -26.18
C GLU A 115 7.02 -3.94 -25.55
N VAL A 116 7.18 -3.67 -24.24
CA VAL A 116 6.51 -2.55 -23.56
C VAL A 116 6.87 -1.21 -24.20
N LEU A 117 8.14 -0.97 -24.52
CA LEU A 117 8.57 0.27 -25.20
C LEU A 117 7.91 0.42 -26.59
N LYS A 118 7.85 -0.67 -27.37
CA LYS A 118 7.16 -0.67 -28.66
C LYS A 118 5.64 -0.44 -28.50
N ASN A 119 5.04 -0.95 -27.43
CA ASN A 119 3.62 -0.75 -27.15
C ASN A 119 3.33 0.71 -26.76
N LEU A 120 4.20 1.36 -25.99
CA LEU A 120 4.11 2.78 -25.69
C LEU A 120 4.23 3.65 -26.94
N ASP A 121 5.17 3.35 -27.83
CA ASP A 121 5.34 4.02 -29.11
C ASP A 121 4.10 3.83 -30.02
N PHE A 122 3.59 2.60 -30.13
CA PHE A 122 2.36 2.28 -30.88
C PHE A 122 1.14 3.06 -30.39
N LEU A 123 1.01 3.26 -29.05
CA LEU A 123 -0.06 4.04 -28.45
C LEU A 123 0.19 5.56 -28.53
N GLY A 124 1.38 5.97 -28.94
CA GLY A 124 1.82 7.36 -29.03
C GLY A 124 1.93 8.03 -27.66
N VAL A 125 2.36 7.31 -26.62
CA VAL A 125 2.45 7.80 -25.25
C VAL A 125 3.65 8.74 -25.08
N ASP A 126 3.39 9.98 -24.73
CA ASP A 126 4.44 10.98 -24.42
C ASP A 126 4.84 10.96 -22.94
N PHE A 127 3.90 10.73 -22.05
CA PHE A 127 4.12 10.68 -20.61
C PHE A 127 3.41 9.49 -19.98
N MET A 128 4.10 8.85 -19.02
CA MET A 128 3.57 7.77 -18.20
C MET A 128 3.34 8.22 -16.77
N VAL A 129 2.13 7.99 -16.22
CA VAL A 129 1.79 8.27 -14.82
C VAL A 129 1.41 6.98 -14.12
N PRO A 130 2.38 6.19 -13.63
CA PRO A 130 2.10 5.00 -12.82
C PRO A 130 1.71 5.40 -11.39
N ILE A 131 0.65 4.76 -10.88
CA ILE A 131 0.18 4.90 -9.50
C ILE A 131 0.34 3.55 -8.82
N GLY A 132 1.22 3.45 -7.81
CA GLY A 132 1.49 2.15 -7.20
C GLY A 132 2.41 2.17 -6.00
N GLY A 133 2.67 0.99 -5.45
CA GLY A 133 3.69 0.74 -4.43
C GLY A 133 5.09 0.58 -5.04
N ASP A 134 6.05 0.24 -4.22
CA ASP A 134 7.46 0.05 -4.56
C ASP A 134 7.68 -0.86 -5.78
N ASP A 135 7.01 -2.00 -5.87
CA ASP A 135 7.11 -2.91 -7.02
C ASP A 135 6.65 -2.26 -8.34
N THR A 136 5.53 -1.56 -8.32
CA THR A 136 4.99 -0.87 -9.50
C THR A 136 5.88 0.29 -9.90
N LEU A 137 6.33 1.05 -8.91
CA LEU A 137 7.14 2.25 -9.12
C LEU A 137 8.58 1.90 -9.51
N SER A 138 9.15 0.78 -9.02
CA SER A 138 10.48 0.30 -9.44
C SER A 138 10.53 -0.03 -10.93
N TYR A 139 9.46 -0.60 -11.48
CA TYR A 139 9.37 -0.76 -12.94
C TYR A 139 9.19 0.59 -13.66
N GLY A 140 8.52 1.56 -13.04
CA GLY A 140 8.49 2.95 -13.52
C GLY A 140 9.89 3.60 -13.57
N VAL A 141 10.77 3.31 -12.57
CA VAL A 141 12.19 3.72 -12.60
C VAL A 141 12.89 3.09 -13.81
N ARG A 142 12.70 1.79 -14.05
CA ARG A 142 13.27 1.10 -15.20
C ARG A 142 12.83 1.75 -16.52
N LEU A 143 11.54 2.03 -16.71
CA LEU A 143 11.05 2.69 -17.92
C LEU A 143 11.62 4.10 -18.09
N TYR A 144 11.78 4.84 -16.99
CA TYR A 144 12.44 6.14 -17.03
C TYR A 144 13.90 6.03 -17.52
N GLN A 145 14.63 5.02 -17.05
CA GLN A 145 16.01 4.74 -17.51
C GLN A 145 16.08 4.38 -19.00
N GLU A 146 15.02 3.76 -19.54
CA GLU A 146 14.85 3.47 -20.98
C GLU A 146 14.35 4.69 -21.80
N GLY A 147 14.21 5.86 -21.19
CA GLY A 147 13.84 7.11 -21.86
C GLY A 147 12.35 7.46 -21.82
N VAL A 148 11.50 6.69 -21.17
CA VAL A 148 10.07 6.99 -21.01
C VAL A 148 9.89 8.11 -19.99
N LYS A 149 9.24 9.20 -20.39
CA LYS A 149 8.97 10.34 -19.50
C LYS A 149 7.94 9.93 -18.44
N THR A 150 8.39 9.68 -17.21
CA THR A 150 7.58 9.14 -16.13
C THR A 150 7.45 10.13 -14.98
N VAL A 151 6.21 10.32 -14.47
CA VAL A 151 5.91 11.01 -13.21
C VAL A 151 5.04 10.10 -12.37
N ALA A 152 5.53 9.65 -11.23
CA ALA A 152 4.92 8.59 -10.43
C ALA A 152 4.14 9.13 -9.23
N ILE A 153 3.10 8.39 -8.82
CA ILE A 153 2.26 8.69 -7.64
C ILE A 153 2.33 7.53 -6.65
N PRO A 154 2.72 7.77 -5.38
CA PRO A 154 2.89 6.72 -4.40
C PRO A 154 1.54 6.23 -3.85
N LYS A 155 1.35 4.91 -3.85
CA LYS A 155 0.16 4.25 -3.33
C LYS A 155 0.55 2.96 -2.61
N THR A 156 0.26 2.88 -1.33
CA THR A 156 0.25 1.66 -0.52
C THR A 156 -0.44 1.95 0.80
N MET A 157 -1.23 1.01 1.29
CA MET A 157 -1.82 1.15 2.62
C MET A 157 -0.79 0.99 3.74
N ASP A 158 0.35 0.35 3.47
CA ASP A 158 1.42 0.15 4.46
C ASP A 158 2.24 1.44 4.72
N ASN A 159 2.04 2.47 3.87
CA ASN A 159 2.76 3.74 3.93
C ASN A 159 4.29 3.61 3.85
N ASP A 160 4.79 2.60 3.15
CA ASP A 160 6.19 2.19 3.12
C ASP A 160 6.98 2.60 1.86
N VAL A 161 6.38 3.39 0.94
CA VAL A 161 7.14 4.00 -0.17
C VAL A 161 8.08 5.07 0.38
N PRO A 162 9.39 4.96 0.12
CA PRO A 162 10.36 5.92 0.64
C PRO A 162 10.21 7.31 0.00
N GLY A 163 10.67 8.33 0.73
CA GLY A 163 10.69 9.71 0.27
C GLY A 163 9.40 10.49 0.45
N THR A 164 8.31 9.85 0.82
CA THR A 164 7.03 10.51 1.11
C THR A 164 6.52 10.18 2.50
N ASP A 165 5.95 11.17 3.18
CA ASP A 165 5.30 10.97 4.49
C ASP A 165 3.99 10.19 4.35
N TYR A 166 3.37 10.25 3.16
CA TYR A 166 2.03 9.73 2.93
C TYR A 166 1.91 9.01 1.59
N CYS A 167 1.31 7.83 1.61
CA CYS A 167 0.89 7.06 0.44
C CYS A 167 -0.63 6.96 0.38
N ILE A 168 -1.18 6.99 -0.84
CA ILE A 168 -2.63 6.81 -1.08
C ILE A 168 -3.09 5.47 -0.50
N GLY A 169 -4.20 5.48 0.23
CA GLY A 169 -4.81 4.31 0.86
C GLY A 169 -4.48 4.13 2.34
N PHE A 170 -3.47 4.83 2.85
CA PHE A 170 -3.02 4.68 4.23
C PHE A 170 -4.03 5.21 5.26
N SER A 171 -4.55 6.42 5.07
CA SER A 171 -5.50 7.02 6.02
C SER A 171 -6.78 6.20 6.14
N THR A 172 -7.33 5.73 5.02
CA THR A 172 -8.51 4.87 5.03
C THR A 172 -8.25 3.54 5.75
N CYS A 173 -7.06 2.95 5.56
CA CYS A 173 -6.66 1.75 6.29
C CYS A 173 -6.63 1.99 7.80
N VAL A 174 -6.04 3.09 8.25
CA VAL A 174 -6.00 3.50 9.67
C VAL A 174 -7.41 3.72 10.22
N THR A 175 -8.24 4.51 9.53
CA THR A 175 -9.62 4.82 9.91
C THR A 175 -10.44 3.54 10.11
N ARG A 176 -10.40 2.62 9.12
CA ARG A 176 -11.15 1.36 9.19
C ARG A 176 -10.61 0.41 10.25
N THR A 177 -9.30 0.38 10.47
CA THR A 177 -8.70 -0.40 11.56
C THR A 177 -9.24 0.09 12.91
N ILE A 178 -9.32 1.41 13.14
CA ILE A 178 -9.91 1.99 14.34
C ILE A 178 -11.38 1.59 14.49
N GLU A 179 -12.18 1.75 13.43
CA GLU A 179 -13.60 1.42 13.42
C GLU A 179 -13.87 -0.06 13.73
N LEU A 180 -13.15 -0.95 13.08
CA LEU A 180 -13.30 -2.40 13.27
C LEU A 180 -12.82 -2.83 14.66
N THR A 181 -11.72 -2.29 15.14
CA THR A 181 -11.23 -2.54 16.50
C THR A 181 -12.27 -2.11 17.53
N ASN A 182 -12.87 -0.93 17.36
CA ASN A 182 -13.91 -0.44 18.27
C ASN A 182 -15.17 -1.33 18.26
N LYS A 183 -15.55 -1.89 17.12
CA LYS A 183 -16.64 -2.88 17.04
C LYS A 183 -16.29 -4.17 17.78
N MET A 184 -15.07 -4.69 17.60
CA MET A 184 -14.61 -5.93 18.21
C MET A 184 -14.42 -5.84 19.73
N ARG A 185 -14.13 -4.65 20.27
CA ARG A 185 -14.02 -4.42 21.73
C ARG A 185 -15.24 -4.89 22.51
N THR A 186 -16.44 -4.73 21.95
CA THR A 186 -17.69 -5.10 22.64
C THR A 186 -17.74 -6.59 22.92
N ILE A 187 -17.25 -7.42 22.01
CA ILE A 187 -17.17 -8.86 22.16
C ILE A 187 -16.13 -9.23 23.23
N ALA A 188 -14.95 -8.63 23.15
CA ALA A 188 -13.88 -8.88 24.11
C ALA A 188 -14.29 -8.47 25.53
N GLY A 189 -14.93 -7.30 25.69
CA GLY A 189 -15.41 -6.79 26.98
C GLY A 189 -16.53 -7.65 27.58
N SER A 190 -17.50 -8.11 26.78
CA SER A 190 -18.59 -8.95 27.24
C SER A 190 -18.11 -10.28 27.86
N HIS A 191 -16.95 -10.76 27.43
CA HIS A 191 -16.39 -12.05 27.86
C HIS A 191 -15.08 -11.91 28.64
N GLU A 192 -14.66 -10.70 28.99
CA GLU A 192 -13.42 -10.40 29.71
C GLU A 192 -12.15 -10.99 29.07
N ARG A 193 -12.05 -10.92 27.72
CA ARG A 193 -11.01 -11.56 26.90
C ARG A 193 -9.91 -10.60 26.45
N PHE A 194 -8.82 -11.18 25.96
CA PHE A 194 -7.88 -10.46 25.11
C PHE A 194 -8.43 -10.36 23.67
N LEU A 195 -8.22 -9.22 23.02
CA LEU A 195 -8.52 -9.01 21.60
C LEU A 195 -7.20 -8.88 20.84
N VAL A 196 -6.95 -9.82 19.94
CA VAL A 196 -5.77 -9.92 19.09
C VAL A 196 -6.18 -9.67 17.65
N LEU A 197 -5.74 -8.57 17.06
CA LEU A 197 -6.11 -8.22 15.69
C LEU A 197 -4.87 -8.19 14.79
N GLU A 198 -4.86 -9.05 13.75
CA GLU A 198 -3.83 -9.00 12.71
C GLU A 198 -4.19 -7.93 11.69
N VAL A 199 -3.23 -7.03 11.43
CA VAL A 199 -3.33 -5.92 10.48
C VAL A 199 -2.24 -6.02 9.41
N PHE A 200 -2.38 -5.29 8.32
CA PHE A 200 -1.31 -5.16 7.33
C PHE A 200 -0.03 -4.59 7.95
N GLY A 201 1.03 -4.56 7.20
CA GLY A 201 2.36 -4.13 7.63
C GLY A 201 3.38 -5.24 7.42
N ARG A 202 3.79 -5.44 6.16
CA ARG A 202 4.76 -6.49 5.79
C ARG A 202 6.15 -6.18 6.31
N TYR A 203 6.59 -4.95 6.14
CA TYR A 203 7.93 -4.48 6.49
C TYR A 203 7.90 -3.31 7.46
N ALA A 204 6.83 -2.50 7.42
CA ALA A 204 6.65 -1.30 8.23
C ALA A 204 5.40 -1.39 9.10
N GLY A 205 5.52 -1.00 10.37
CA GLY A 205 4.49 -1.14 11.41
C GLY A 205 3.52 0.02 11.50
N PHE A 206 3.45 0.93 10.53
CA PHE A 206 2.60 2.13 10.59
C PHE A 206 1.11 1.81 10.77
N THR A 207 0.64 0.73 10.13
CA THR A 207 -0.77 0.29 10.18
C THR A 207 -1.20 -0.28 11.53
N ALA A 208 -0.27 -0.72 12.36
CA ALA A 208 -0.52 -1.09 13.75
C ALA A 208 -0.29 0.08 14.71
N MET A 209 0.73 0.89 14.45
CA MET A 209 1.12 2.01 15.33
C MET A 209 0.09 3.13 15.33
N LEU A 210 -0.35 3.63 14.15
CA LEU A 210 -1.23 4.80 14.11
C LEU A 210 -2.62 4.54 14.72
N PRO A 211 -3.30 3.40 14.47
CA PRO A 211 -4.53 3.10 15.18
C PRO A 211 -4.32 2.95 16.69
N THR A 212 -3.19 2.40 17.13
CA THR A 212 -2.84 2.31 18.57
C THR A 212 -2.63 3.70 19.16
N MET A 213 -1.91 4.57 18.46
CA MET A 213 -1.72 5.97 18.84
C MET A 213 -3.06 6.72 18.96
N ALA A 214 -4.01 6.43 18.08
CA ALA A 214 -5.37 6.98 18.14
C ALA A 214 -6.24 6.36 19.25
N GLY A 215 -5.69 5.49 20.11
CA GLY A 215 -6.41 4.88 21.24
C GLY A 215 -7.25 3.67 20.87
N ALA A 216 -7.11 3.09 19.66
CA ALA A 216 -7.85 1.90 19.26
C ALA A 216 -7.35 0.63 19.98
N ALA A 217 -6.09 0.55 20.36
CA ALA A 217 -5.51 -0.59 21.06
C ALA A 217 -4.64 -0.15 22.23
N ASN A 218 -4.41 -1.07 23.18
CA ASN A 218 -3.51 -0.86 24.30
C ASN A 218 -2.04 -1.02 23.87
N ARG A 219 -1.81 -1.99 22.99
CA ARG A 219 -0.49 -2.40 22.52
C ARG A 219 -0.49 -2.63 21.00
N CYS A 220 0.69 -2.53 20.41
CA CYS A 220 0.91 -2.96 19.03
C CYS A 220 2.26 -3.66 18.88
N VAL A 221 2.34 -4.59 17.95
CA VAL A 221 3.56 -5.33 17.59
C VAL A 221 3.88 -5.04 16.14
N ILE A 222 5.11 -4.64 15.87
CA ILE A 222 5.56 -4.13 14.56
C ILE A 222 6.68 -5.00 13.98
N PRO A 223 6.86 -5.03 12.64
CA PRO A 223 7.89 -5.86 11.99
C PRO A 223 9.32 -5.46 12.32
N GLU A 224 9.54 -4.19 12.68
CA GLU A 224 10.86 -3.62 12.94
C GLU A 224 11.46 -4.04 14.30
N PHE A 225 10.64 -4.62 15.17
CA PHE A 225 11.08 -5.05 16.50
C PHE A 225 10.57 -6.46 16.82
N LYS A 226 11.49 -7.38 17.12
CA LYS A 226 11.16 -8.73 17.57
C LYS A 226 10.57 -8.69 18.99
N PHE A 227 9.50 -9.43 19.22
CA PHE A 227 8.75 -9.37 20.47
C PHE A 227 8.69 -10.69 21.22
N SER A 228 8.64 -10.61 22.55
CA SER A 228 8.38 -11.72 23.45
C SER A 228 6.89 -11.88 23.70
N VAL A 229 6.33 -13.07 23.44
CA VAL A 229 4.93 -13.37 23.75
C VAL A 229 4.66 -13.32 25.25
N GLU A 230 5.61 -13.79 26.06
CA GLU A 230 5.47 -13.77 27.51
C GLU A 230 5.36 -12.33 28.03
N HIS A 231 6.26 -11.45 27.58
CA HIS A 231 6.20 -10.03 27.94
C HIS A 231 4.93 -9.34 27.40
N LEU A 232 4.52 -9.62 26.19
CA LEU A 232 3.25 -9.12 25.63
C LEU A 232 2.05 -9.56 26.49
N THR A 233 2.02 -10.83 26.92
CA THR A 233 0.93 -11.39 27.76
C THR A 233 0.90 -10.71 29.14
N GLU A 234 2.06 -10.44 29.72
CA GLU A 234 2.15 -9.68 30.97
C GLU A 234 1.55 -8.28 30.84
N LEU A 235 1.95 -7.54 29.78
CA LEU A 235 1.44 -6.20 29.51
C LEU A 235 -0.08 -6.19 29.29
N LEU A 236 -0.59 -7.11 28.45
CA LEU A 236 -2.02 -7.25 28.18
C LEU A 236 -2.80 -7.63 29.44
N SER A 237 -2.24 -8.46 30.32
CA SER A 237 -2.86 -8.82 31.60
C SER A 237 -2.95 -7.61 32.52
N LYS A 238 -1.92 -6.79 32.63
CA LYS A 238 -1.96 -5.52 33.37
C LYS A 238 -3.02 -4.57 32.83
N ASP A 239 -3.09 -4.39 31.50
CA ASP A 239 -4.08 -3.54 30.86
C ASP A 239 -5.51 -4.05 31.11
N ARG A 240 -5.72 -5.37 30.99
CA ARG A 240 -7.00 -6.03 31.26
C ARG A 240 -7.45 -5.81 32.71
N MET A 241 -6.54 -5.95 33.67
CA MET A 241 -6.85 -5.76 35.07
C MET A 241 -7.17 -4.29 35.41
N ALA A 242 -6.52 -3.33 34.77
CA ALA A 242 -6.78 -1.91 34.93
C ALA A 242 -8.08 -1.45 34.25
N ASN A 243 -8.58 -2.20 33.27
CA ASN A 243 -9.80 -1.88 32.54
C ASN A 243 -11.04 -2.37 33.33
N PRO A 244 -12.00 -1.48 33.66
CA PRO A 244 -13.25 -1.89 34.32
C PRO A 244 -14.02 -2.99 33.59
N SER A 245 -13.96 -3.02 32.26
CA SER A 245 -14.58 -4.05 31.42
C SER A 245 -13.71 -5.29 31.20
N ARG A 246 -12.56 -5.38 31.88
CA ARG A 246 -11.70 -6.56 31.92
C ARG A 246 -11.25 -7.11 30.58
N TYR A 247 -10.98 -6.26 29.60
CA TYR A 247 -10.37 -6.66 28.33
C TYR A 247 -9.15 -5.82 28.01
N SER A 248 -8.30 -6.30 27.11
CA SER A 248 -7.23 -5.52 26.48
C SER A 248 -7.08 -5.89 25.00
N VAL A 249 -6.49 -4.98 24.22
CA VAL A 249 -6.43 -5.05 22.77
C VAL A 249 -4.97 -4.91 22.31
N VAL A 250 -4.55 -5.77 21.39
CA VAL A 250 -3.29 -5.65 20.66
C VAL A 250 -3.52 -5.71 19.15
N LEU A 251 -2.86 -4.79 18.41
CA LEU A 251 -2.73 -4.84 16.95
C LEU A 251 -1.39 -5.46 16.59
N ILE A 252 -1.39 -6.45 15.69
CA ILE A 252 -0.19 -7.17 15.28
C ILE A 252 -0.02 -7.02 13.78
N SER A 253 1.09 -6.43 13.35
CA SER A 253 1.44 -6.38 11.92
C SER A 253 1.71 -7.79 11.39
N GLU A 254 1.20 -8.11 10.20
CA GLU A 254 1.37 -9.43 9.57
C GLU A 254 2.84 -9.84 9.38
N GLY A 255 3.75 -8.87 9.31
CA GLY A 255 5.19 -9.07 9.18
C GLY A 255 5.96 -9.12 10.50
N ALA A 256 5.28 -9.05 11.66
CA ALA A 256 5.91 -9.12 12.97
C ALA A 256 6.60 -10.48 13.18
N THR A 257 7.58 -10.51 14.09
CA THR A 257 8.44 -11.69 14.29
C THR A 257 8.67 -11.92 15.78
N PHE A 258 8.52 -13.17 16.23
CA PHE A 258 8.88 -13.56 17.60
C PHE A 258 10.37 -13.41 17.86
N GLU A 259 10.80 -13.23 19.11
CA GLU A 259 12.22 -13.19 19.49
C GLU A 259 12.99 -14.41 19.00
N ASP A 260 12.38 -15.59 19.11
CA ASP A 260 12.99 -16.89 18.77
C ASP A 260 12.60 -17.38 17.36
N GLY A 261 11.95 -16.53 16.55
CA GLY A 261 11.30 -16.96 15.33
C GLY A 261 11.72 -16.24 14.06
N GLU A 262 11.25 -16.79 12.96
CA GLU A 262 11.26 -16.20 11.63
C GLU A 262 9.86 -15.67 11.28
N ARG A 263 9.74 -14.95 10.15
CA ARG A 263 8.44 -14.49 9.64
C ARG A 263 7.53 -15.67 9.34
N ILE A 264 6.24 -15.50 9.62
CA ILE A 264 5.24 -16.52 9.39
C ILE A 264 4.59 -16.32 8.03
N PHE A 265 4.55 -17.38 7.25
CA PHE A 265 4.01 -17.39 5.91
C PHE A 265 2.77 -18.29 5.81
N GLU A 266 1.75 -17.81 5.13
CA GLU A 266 0.53 -18.55 4.81
C GLU A 266 0.78 -19.41 3.56
N GLY A 267 1.32 -20.65 3.75
CA GLY A 267 1.63 -21.58 2.66
C GLY A 267 2.95 -21.26 1.93
N SER A 268 3.21 -22.00 0.84
CA SER A 268 4.44 -21.88 0.03
C SER A 268 4.28 -21.05 -1.26
N ALA A 269 3.08 -20.55 -1.54
CA ALA A 269 2.79 -19.80 -2.77
C ALA A 269 3.37 -18.38 -2.72
N THR A 270 4.04 -17.96 -3.78
CA THR A 270 4.51 -16.59 -3.97
C THR A 270 3.64 -15.85 -5.00
N ASP A 271 3.50 -14.52 -4.82
CA ASP A 271 2.86 -13.68 -5.83
C ASP A 271 3.74 -13.47 -7.08
N ALA A 272 3.24 -12.72 -8.06
CA ALA A 272 3.97 -12.46 -9.31
C ALA A 272 5.28 -11.68 -9.11
N TYR A 273 5.42 -10.95 -8.03
CA TYR A 273 6.66 -10.28 -7.64
C TYR A 273 7.63 -11.18 -6.85
N GLY A 274 7.20 -12.39 -6.47
CA GLY A 274 7.98 -13.35 -5.70
C GLY A 274 7.85 -13.20 -4.18
N HIS A 275 6.87 -12.41 -3.69
CA HIS A 275 6.62 -12.28 -2.27
C HIS A 275 5.77 -13.44 -1.77
N ALA A 276 6.22 -14.12 -0.73
CA ALA A 276 5.43 -15.10 -0.02
C ALA A 276 4.27 -14.41 0.73
N LYS A 277 3.11 -15.08 0.78
CA LYS A 277 1.93 -14.56 1.49
C LYS A 277 2.19 -14.63 2.99
N LEU A 278 2.26 -13.48 3.64
CA LEU A 278 2.32 -13.37 5.09
C LEU A 278 0.93 -13.54 5.70
N GLY A 279 0.85 -14.03 6.94
CA GLY A 279 -0.40 -14.09 7.70
C GLY A 279 -0.44 -15.28 8.65
N GLY A 280 -1.43 -15.23 9.55
CA GLY A 280 -1.63 -16.23 10.58
C GLY A 280 -0.79 -15.99 11.85
N ILE A 281 -0.04 -14.90 11.91
CA ILE A 281 0.68 -14.53 13.15
C ILE A 281 -0.30 -14.18 14.27
N GLY A 282 -1.43 -13.54 13.94
CA GLY A 282 -2.47 -13.21 14.90
C GLY A 282 -3.00 -14.45 15.63
N ASP A 283 -3.34 -15.49 14.87
CA ASP A 283 -3.84 -16.77 15.41
C ASP A 283 -2.79 -17.45 16.30
N MET A 284 -1.52 -17.45 15.84
CA MET A 284 -0.41 -18.03 16.62
C MET A 284 -0.15 -17.27 17.91
N VAL A 285 -0.18 -15.94 17.87
CA VAL A 285 -0.03 -15.10 19.05
C VAL A 285 -1.18 -15.33 20.01
N ALA A 286 -2.42 -15.37 19.53
CA ALA A 286 -3.59 -15.65 20.38
C ALA A 286 -3.49 -17.00 21.09
N ALA A 287 -3.07 -18.05 20.36
CA ALA A 287 -2.85 -19.38 20.95
C ALA A 287 -1.77 -19.36 22.04
N LYS A 288 -0.62 -18.72 21.76
CA LYS A 288 0.48 -18.62 22.74
C LYS A 288 0.12 -17.74 23.95
N ILE A 289 -0.60 -16.62 23.75
CA ILE A 289 -1.10 -15.78 24.84
C ILE A 289 -2.02 -16.58 25.75
N LYS A 290 -2.93 -17.36 25.17
CA LYS A 290 -3.83 -18.24 25.94
C LYS A 290 -3.04 -19.23 26.80
N GLU A 291 -2.00 -19.87 26.26
CA GLU A 291 -1.13 -20.82 26.97
C GLU A 291 -0.36 -20.14 28.13
N VAL A 292 0.15 -18.93 27.90
CA VAL A 292 0.99 -18.19 28.86
C VAL A 292 0.16 -17.45 29.92
N SER A 293 -1.09 -17.08 29.61
CA SER A 293 -1.94 -16.22 30.44
C SER A 293 -2.14 -16.69 31.90
N PRO A 294 -2.14 -18.01 32.25
CA PRO A 294 -2.26 -18.46 33.64
C PRO A 294 -1.15 -17.90 34.55
N LYS A 295 0.05 -17.63 34.02
CA LYS A 295 1.16 -17.06 34.78
C LYS A 295 0.81 -15.67 35.36
N PHE A 296 -0.05 -14.91 34.67
CA PHE A 296 -0.42 -13.53 34.97
C PHE A 296 -1.87 -13.36 35.42
N ASN A 297 -2.63 -14.45 35.56
CA ASN A 297 -4.06 -14.44 35.92
C ASN A 297 -4.40 -15.48 37.03
N ASN A 298 -3.58 -15.55 38.06
CA ASN A 298 -3.79 -16.44 39.21
C ASN A 298 -4.05 -17.91 38.83
N GLY A 299 -3.28 -18.43 37.86
CA GLY A 299 -3.39 -19.81 37.39
C GLY A 299 -4.59 -20.09 36.45
N LYS A 300 -5.38 -19.08 36.10
CA LYS A 300 -6.55 -19.21 35.22
C LYS A 300 -6.22 -18.72 33.81
N THR A 301 -6.60 -19.52 32.83
CA THR A 301 -6.51 -19.14 31.41
C THR A 301 -7.41 -17.96 31.10
N VAL A 302 -6.92 -17.01 30.30
CA VAL A 302 -7.72 -15.95 29.69
C VAL A 302 -7.88 -16.29 28.20
N GLU A 303 -9.12 -16.33 27.75
CA GLU A 303 -9.44 -16.60 26.35
C GLU A 303 -9.11 -15.38 25.47
N CYS A 304 -8.81 -15.64 24.20
CA CYS A 304 -8.60 -14.61 23.19
C CYS A 304 -9.78 -14.56 22.21
N VAL A 305 -10.05 -13.38 21.69
CA VAL A 305 -10.76 -13.18 20.43
C VAL A 305 -9.69 -12.73 19.44
N ASP A 306 -9.48 -13.51 18.40
CA ASP A 306 -8.52 -13.21 17.33
C ASP A 306 -9.25 -12.95 16.02
N GLN A 307 -8.74 -12.02 15.25
CA GLN A 307 -9.29 -11.69 13.94
C GLN A 307 -8.23 -11.09 13.02
N LYS A 308 -8.14 -11.60 11.80
CA LYS A 308 -7.41 -10.97 10.71
C LYS A 308 -8.30 -9.93 10.04
N LEU A 309 -7.93 -8.65 10.08
CA LEU A 309 -8.72 -7.58 9.45
C LEU A 309 -8.59 -7.62 7.92
N GLY A 310 -7.40 -7.89 7.39
CA GLY A 310 -7.17 -8.18 5.98
C GLY A 310 -7.85 -7.18 5.04
N TYR A 311 -8.56 -7.68 4.03
CA TYR A 311 -9.19 -6.85 3.00
C TYR A 311 -10.28 -5.91 3.51
N MET A 312 -10.81 -6.09 4.72
CA MET A 312 -11.82 -5.20 5.29
C MET A 312 -11.31 -3.77 5.48
N VAL A 313 -10.01 -3.59 5.74
CA VAL A 313 -9.44 -2.25 5.95
C VAL A 313 -9.03 -1.54 4.66
N ARG A 314 -9.04 -2.23 3.52
CA ARG A 314 -8.70 -1.64 2.21
C ARG A 314 -9.87 -1.60 1.22
N GLY A 315 -11.04 -2.10 1.61
CA GLY A 315 -12.25 -2.07 0.76
C GLY A 315 -13.06 -0.76 0.94
N GLY A 316 -13.98 -0.51 0.02
CA GLY A 316 -14.93 0.61 0.06
C GLY A 316 -14.34 1.99 -0.27
N ASP A 317 -15.13 3.03 -0.07
CA ASP A 317 -14.81 4.39 -0.49
C ASP A 317 -13.68 5.01 0.35
N PRO A 318 -12.88 5.93 -0.22
CA PRO A 318 -11.82 6.61 0.50
C PRO A 318 -12.37 7.53 1.60
N ASP A 319 -11.62 7.67 2.70
CA ASP A 319 -11.86 8.69 3.70
C ASP A 319 -11.50 10.11 3.18
N ALA A 320 -11.59 11.11 4.05
CA ALA A 320 -11.34 12.49 3.66
C ALA A 320 -9.91 12.71 3.16
N ILE A 321 -8.92 12.15 3.81
CA ILE A 321 -7.50 12.34 3.45
C ILE A 321 -7.18 11.61 2.14
N ASP A 322 -7.66 10.37 1.98
CA ASP A 322 -7.52 9.60 0.74
C ASP A 322 -8.43 10.10 -0.41
N SER A 323 -9.24 11.12 -0.16
CA SER A 323 -9.93 11.88 -1.18
C SER A 323 -9.18 13.16 -1.57
N ILE A 324 -8.57 13.86 -0.60
CA ILE A 324 -7.89 15.15 -0.80
C ILE A 324 -6.47 14.96 -1.35
N VAL A 325 -5.66 14.12 -0.71
CA VAL A 325 -4.25 13.95 -1.09
C VAL A 325 -4.09 13.35 -2.49
N PRO A 326 -4.85 12.31 -2.90
CA PRO A 326 -4.78 11.79 -4.27
C PRO A 326 -5.11 12.84 -5.34
N MET A 327 -6.10 13.69 -5.06
CA MET A 327 -6.45 14.79 -5.96
C MET A 327 -5.30 15.80 -6.09
N ALA A 328 -4.65 16.14 -4.99
CA ALA A 328 -3.48 17.02 -5.01
C ALA A 328 -2.28 16.37 -5.72
N PHE A 329 -1.99 15.10 -5.46
CA PHE A 329 -0.94 14.35 -6.15
C PHE A 329 -1.15 14.29 -7.66
N GLY A 330 -2.39 14.04 -8.11
CA GLY A 330 -2.73 14.03 -9.53
C GLY A 330 -2.49 15.39 -10.20
N ASN A 331 -2.88 16.49 -9.55
CA ASN A 331 -2.61 17.86 -10.06
C ASN A 331 -1.12 18.19 -10.07
N LEU A 332 -0.38 17.84 -9.01
CA LEU A 332 1.06 18.06 -8.94
C LEU A 332 1.79 17.25 -10.03
N ALA A 333 1.39 16.01 -10.29
CA ALA A 333 1.95 15.23 -11.38
C ALA A 333 1.78 15.94 -12.73
N LEU A 334 0.62 16.52 -12.98
CA LEU A 334 0.38 17.31 -14.20
C LEU A 334 1.17 18.62 -14.23
N ASP A 335 1.36 19.31 -13.11
CA ASP A 335 2.22 20.49 -13.07
C ASP A 335 3.66 20.15 -13.51
N LEU A 336 4.17 18.99 -13.12
CA LEU A 336 5.49 18.50 -13.55
C LEU A 336 5.49 18.16 -15.05
N VAL A 337 4.48 17.46 -15.56
CA VAL A 337 4.32 17.15 -16.99
C VAL A 337 4.30 18.43 -17.82
N LEU A 338 3.51 19.43 -17.42
CA LEU A 338 3.40 20.71 -18.14
C LEU A 338 4.71 21.51 -18.15
N LYS A 339 5.52 21.38 -17.11
CA LYS A 339 6.87 21.97 -17.03
C LYS A 339 7.92 21.16 -17.78
N GLY A 340 7.56 20.01 -18.38
CA GLY A 340 8.49 19.08 -19.00
C GLY A 340 9.43 18.36 -18.02
N VAL A 341 9.07 18.37 -16.72
CA VAL A 341 9.84 17.71 -15.65
C VAL A 341 9.34 16.27 -15.50
N HIS A 342 10.25 15.31 -15.60
CA HIS A 342 9.96 13.87 -15.52
C HIS A 342 11.04 13.13 -14.71
N GLY A 343 10.86 11.81 -14.48
CA GLY A 343 11.71 11.05 -13.57
C GLY A 343 11.48 11.46 -12.11
N ARG A 344 10.22 11.81 -11.79
CA ARG A 344 9.86 12.34 -10.46
C ARG A 344 8.76 11.48 -9.81
N LEU A 345 8.86 11.36 -8.49
CA LEU A 345 7.82 10.89 -7.60
C LEU A 345 7.16 12.12 -6.95
N VAL A 346 5.84 12.25 -7.05
CA VAL A 346 5.11 13.25 -6.25
C VAL A 346 5.08 12.79 -4.79
N VAL A 347 5.26 13.70 -3.85
CA VAL A 347 5.39 13.36 -2.43
C VAL A 347 4.64 14.35 -1.55
N LEU A 348 4.33 13.93 -0.35
CA LEU A 348 4.05 14.79 0.79
C LEU A 348 5.28 14.73 1.69
N LYS A 349 5.91 15.87 1.97
CA LYS A 349 7.09 15.95 2.83
C LYS A 349 6.94 17.10 3.83
N ASN A 350 7.03 16.78 5.12
CA ASN A 350 6.83 17.72 6.22
C ASN A 350 5.53 18.55 6.07
N GLY A 351 4.43 17.86 5.69
CA GLY A 351 3.12 18.47 5.50
C GLY A 351 2.97 19.32 4.23
N ARG A 352 3.93 19.28 3.29
CA ARG A 352 3.92 20.04 2.03
C ARG A 352 3.93 19.12 0.83
N TYR A 353 3.17 19.46 -0.20
CA TYR A 353 3.24 18.79 -1.50
C TYR A 353 4.52 19.17 -2.22
N ASP A 354 5.29 18.18 -2.64
CA ASP A 354 6.58 18.35 -3.30
C ASP A 354 6.83 17.18 -4.26
N ASN A 355 8.01 17.10 -4.83
CA ASN A 355 8.44 16.01 -5.68
C ASN A 355 9.92 15.71 -5.48
N MET A 356 10.33 14.50 -5.75
CA MET A 356 11.72 14.07 -5.63
C MET A 356 12.11 13.11 -6.77
N PRO A 357 13.39 12.80 -6.96
CA PRO A 357 13.82 11.83 -7.96
C PRO A 357 13.12 10.48 -7.76
N LEU A 358 12.65 9.87 -8.87
CA LEU A 358 11.89 8.62 -8.83
C LEU A 358 12.71 7.42 -8.33
N ASP A 359 14.02 7.43 -8.51
CA ASP A 359 14.95 6.38 -8.09
C ASP A 359 15.03 6.18 -6.57
N VAL A 360 14.55 7.13 -5.77
CA VAL A 360 14.41 6.98 -4.31
C VAL A 360 13.64 5.70 -3.94
N VAL A 361 12.67 5.30 -4.76
CA VAL A 361 11.85 4.11 -4.54
C VAL A 361 12.70 2.82 -4.45
N THR A 362 13.82 2.78 -5.17
CA THR A 362 14.73 1.62 -5.20
C THR A 362 15.98 1.80 -4.34
N ALA A 363 16.26 3.02 -3.89
CA ALA A 363 17.49 3.35 -3.18
C ALA A 363 17.39 3.11 -1.67
N THR A 364 16.20 3.29 -1.07
CA THR A 364 15.99 3.24 0.38
C THR A 364 14.73 2.45 0.74
N LYS A 365 14.52 2.22 2.04
CA LYS A 365 13.29 1.64 2.59
C LYS A 365 12.73 2.57 3.65
N LYS A 366 11.42 2.74 3.65
CA LYS A 366 10.71 3.50 4.68
C LYS A 366 10.21 2.56 5.76
N LEU A 367 10.78 2.67 6.96
CA LEU A 367 10.49 1.87 8.13
C LEU A 367 10.18 2.79 9.31
N VAL A 368 9.54 2.25 10.35
CA VAL A 368 9.34 2.96 11.61
C VAL A 368 10.70 3.17 12.29
N ASN A 369 11.00 4.41 12.68
CA ASN A 369 12.14 4.67 13.58
C ASN A 369 11.79 4.22 15.00
N VAL A 370 12.17 2.97 15.31
CA VAL A 370 11.86 2.33 16.60
C VAL A 370 12.34 3.17 17.79
N LYS A 371 13.56 3.73 17.71
CA LYS A 371 14.15 4.50 18.82
C LYS A 371 13.37 5.77 19.17
N GLU A 372 12.73 6.36 18.18
CA GLU A 372 12.07 7.66 18.30
C GLU A 372 10.57 7.53 18.54
N PHE A 373 9.92 6.49 17.97
CA PHE A 373 8.47 6.43 17.91
C PHE A 373 7.84 5.21 18.57
N TYR A 374 8.64 4.21 18.98
CA TYR A 374 8.13 2.97 19.53
C TYR A 374 8.79 2.61 20.86
N ASP A 375 7.96 2.49 21.91
CA ASP A 375 8.37 2.04 23.24
C ASP A 375 8.46 0.51 23.25
N THR A 376 9.70 0.01 23.19
CA THR A 376 10.01 -1.43 23.10
C THR A 376 9.71 -2.18 24.39
N ASP A 377 9.68 -1.51 25.54
CA ASP A 377 9.37 -2.11 26.84
C ASP A 377 7.85 -2.23 27.06
N ARG A 378 7.09 -1.34 26.43
CA ARG A 378 5.64 -1.27 26.57
C ARG A 378 4.87 -1.70 25.33
N TYR A 379 5.55 -2.05 24.23
CA TYR A 379 4.95 -2.42 22.94
C TYR A 379 3.84 -1.46 22.51
N ARG A 380 4.18 -0.18 22.44
CA ARG A 380 3.24 0.86 22.03
C ARG A 380 3.97 2.08 21.44
N PRO A 381 3.24 2.99 20.75
CA PRO A 381 3.83 4.26 20.33
C PRO A 381 4.32 5.09 21.52
N ILE A 382 5.38 5.88 21.29
CA ILE A 382 5.82 6.92 22.23
C ILE A 382 4.88 8.12 22.08
N TYR A 383 4.36 8.62 23.18
CA TYR A 383 3.40 9.74 23.24
C TYR A 383 4.02 11.06 23.72
N GLU A 384 5.32 11.21 23.53
CA GLU A 384 6.10 12.35 24.02
C GLU A 384 6.85 13.04 22.87
N ASN A 385 7.24 14.30 23.08
CA ASN A 385 8.10 15.05 22.14
C ASN A 385 7.50 15.23 20.74
N PHE A 386 6.21 15.62 20.65
CA PHE A 386 5.55 15.88 19.37
C PHE A 386 5.87 17.27 18.78
N GLU A 387 6.49 18.16 19.55
CA GLU A 387 6.84 19.48 19.07
C GLU A 387 7.70 19.40 17.80
N MET A 388 7.34 20.15 16.76
CA MET A 388 7.97 20.18 15.44
C MET A 388 7.92 18.88 14.62
N LYS A 389 7.24 17.83 15.09
CA LYS A 389 7.08 16.59 14.29
C LYS A 389 5.97 16.76 13.26
N PRO A 390 6.17 16.32 12.01
CA PRO A 390 5.11 16.28 11.00
C PRO A 390 4.02 15.29 11.36
N LEU A 391 2.78 15.57 10.92
CA LEU A 391 1.60 14.77 11.24
C LEU A 391 1.74 13.26 10.94
N PHE A 392 2.35 12.92 9.82
CA PHE A 392 2.48 11.52 9.37
C PHE A 392 3.89 10.96 9.47
N LEU A 393 4.84 11.71 10.01
CA LEU A 393 6.22 11.27 10.06
C LEU A 393 6.46 10.39 11.28
N MET A 394 6.79 9.13 11.04
CA MET A 394 7.29 8.18 12.03
C MET A 394 8.55 7.48 11.52
N THR A 395 9.24 8.09 10.57
CA THR A 395 10.43 7.55 9.91
C THR A 395 11.68 8.27 10.36
N SER A 396 12.81 7.58 10.33
CA SER A 396 14.10 8.26 10.32
C SER A 396 14.24 9.02 9.01
N GLU A 397 14.64 10.28 9.07
CA GLU A 397 15.23 10.92 7.90
C GLU A 397 16.51 10.16 7.56
N GLY A 398 16.47 9.41 6.45
CA GLY A 398 17.64 8.77 5.85
C GLY A 398 18.36 9.71 4.93
#